data_f43e3920fe3caa2cc60cc4118dc29bb3
#
_entry.id   f43e3920fe3caa2cc60cc4118dc29bb3
#
_cell.length_a   1.000
_cell.length_b   1.000
_cell.length_c   1.000
_cell.angle_alpha   90.00
_cell.angle_beta   90.00
_cell.angle_gamma   90.00
#
_symmetry.space_group_name_H-M   'P 1'
#
loop_
_entity.id
_entity.type
_entity.pdbx_description
1 polymer ?
#
loop_
_entity_poly.entity_id
_entity_poly.type
_entity_poly.pdbx_seq_one_letter_code
_entity_poly.pdbx_strand_id
1 'polypeptide(L)'
;RVEPSTSGVDVQIDPAGLAALTGSDFELRNDGGTYSLIDIATGETRTLTVVGGQASDAGLEFSGLAGLGDGQRVFVYPTRYAAAGIAMAINDPRDVAAAAPVLANVPASNTGSLQAQSLVFTGVDGSAAGNPLAFPDLSYKFDAATNQLVLAPAVAGWTASLVYNPVTDATGKVFEIAGPDGVKFELKLSGTPAANDVITLADNAEGIADNRNAALLGALQTDKLMFGAGTD
;
A
#
# COMPACT_ATOMS: atom_id res chain seq x y z
N ARG A 1 -11.88 21.88 -2.07
CA ARG A 1 -12.25 23.31 -2.03
C ARG A 1 -13.74 23.45 -1.88
N VAL A 2 -14.18 24.43 -1.08
CA VAL A 2 -15.58 24.79 -0.87
C VAL A 2 -15.86 26.18 -1.48
N GLU A 3 -16.99 26.34 -2.15
CA GLU A 3 -17.45 27.61 -2.72
C GLU A 3 -18.93 27.86 -2.42
N PRO A 4 -19.30 29.03 -1.88
CA PRO A 4 -18.41 30.13 -1.51
C PRO A 4 -17.58 29.82 -0.26
N SER A 5 -16.33 30.31 -0.24
CA SER A 5 -15.39 30.10 0.87
C SER A 5 -15.80 30.84 2.17
N THR A 6 -16.78 31.71 2.09
CA THR A 6 -17.33 32.48 3.24
C THR A 6 -18.39 31.71 4.01
N SER A 7 -18.71 30.49 3.62
CA SER A 7 -19.78 29.69 4.25
C SER A 7 -19.45 29.22 5.68
N GLY A 8 -18.18 29.27 6.08
CA GLY A 8 -17.72 28.70 7.35
C GLY A 8 -17.61 27.16 7.35
N VAL A 9 -18.00 26.51 6.26
CA VAL A 9 -17.83 25.05 6.08
C VAL A 9 -16.40 24.77 5.61
N ASP A 10 -15.73 23.86 6.28
CA ASP A 10 -14.45 23.30 5.84
C ASP A 10 -14.62 21.83 5.43
N VAL A 11 -13.87 21.41 4.42
CA VAL A 11 -13.92 20.04 3.88
C VAL A 11 -12.51 19.52 3.71
N GLN A 12 -12.26 18.37 4.31
CA GLN A 12 -11.00 17.64 4.21
C GLN A 12 -11.24 16.24 3.63
N ILE A 13 -10.16 15.60 3.18
CA ILE A 13 -10.24 14.20 2.79
C ILE A 13 -10.23 13.37 4.07
N ASP A 14 -11.18 12.44 4.18
CA ASP A 14 -11.19 11.44 5.24
C ASP A 14 -10.21 10.31 4.91
N PRO A 15 -9.08 10.18 5.62
CA PRO A 15 -8.11 9.12 5.35
C PRO A 15 -8.71 7.70 5.50
N ALA A 16 -9.69 7.54 6.40
CA ALA A 16 -10.37 6.26 6.59
C ALA A 16 -11.37 5.94 5.48
N GLY A 17 -11.92 6.98 4.84
CA GLY A 17 -12.89 6.88 3.76
C GLY A 17 -12.30 7.00 2.36
N LEU A 18 -10.98 6.95 2.20
CA LEU A 18 -10.29 7.25 0.93
C LEU A 18 -10.79 6.39 -0.25
N ALA A 19 -11.15 5.14 0.00
CA ALA A 19 -11.69 4.24 -1.02
C ALA A 19 -13.07 4.65 -1.56
N ALA A 20 -13.79 5.50 -0.83
CA ALA A 20 -15.09 6.04 -1.24
C ALA A 20 -14.97 7.40 -1.96
N LEU A 21 -13.77 7.99 -2.01
CA LEU A 21 -13.54 9.25 -2.70
C LEU A 21 -13.66 9.04 -4.21
N THR A 22 -14.56 9.81 -4.83
CA THR A 22 -14.77 9.81 -6.28
C THR A 22 -14.22 11.08 -6.91
N GLY A 23 -14.20 11.13 -8.25
CA GLY A 23 -13.91 12.36 -9.00
C GLY A 23 -15.06 13.37 -9.05
N SER A 24 -16.18 13.06 -8.39
CA SER A 24 -17.40 13.88 -8.45
C SER A 24 -17.27 15.19 -7.70
N ASP A 25 -18.00 16.19 -8.19
CA ASP A 25 -18.27 17.42 -7.47
C ASP A 25 -19.60 17.28 -6.71
N PHE A 26 -19.72 17.93 -5.57
CA PHE A 26 -20.90 17.81 -4.73
C PHE A 26 -21.53 19.16 -4.40
N GLU A 27 -22.84 19.16 -4.17
CA GLU A 27 -23.56 20.24 -3.51
C GLU A 27 -23.89 19.80 -2.08
N LEU A 28 -23.44 20.53 -1.09
CA LEU A 28 -23.84 20.36 0.31
C LEU A 28 -24.94 21.40 0.61
N ARG A 29 -26.07 20.93 1.09
CA ARG A 29 -27.24 21.75 1.37
C ARG A 29 -27.73 21.57 2.81
N ASN A 30 -28.19 22.66 3.43
CA ASN A 30 -28.90 22.62 4.71
C ASN A 30 -30.37 22.96 4.49
N ASP A 31 -31.25 22.03 4.84
CA ASP A 31 -32.71 22.19 4.84
C ASP A 31 -33.23 21.95 6.23
N GLY A 32 -33.52 23.03 6.97
CA GLY A 32 -34.07 22.96 8.31
C GLY A 32 -33.20 22.23 9.33
N GLY A 33 -31.87 22.31 9.20
CA GLY A 33 -30.92 21.58 10.05
C GLY A 33 -30.58 20.16 9.60
N THR A 34 -31.17 19.70 8.48
CA THR A 34 -30.81 18.47 7.82
C THR A 34 -29.81 18.76 6.70
N TYR A 35 -28.61 18.17 6.80
CA TYR A 35 -27.58 18.36 5.80
C TYR A 35 -27.60 17.22 4.78
N SER A 36 -27.61 17.59 3.51
CA SER A 36 -27.63 16.66 2.38
C SER A 36 -26.45 16.90 1.47
N LEU A 37 -25.76 15.81 1.07
CA LEU A 37 -24.70 15.82 0.08
C LEU A 37 -25.27 15.30 -1.23
N ILE A 38 -25.23 16.10 -2.28
CA ILE A 38 -25.78 15.80 -3.60
C ILE A 38 -24.62 15.67 -4.58
N ASP A 39 -24.46 14.52 -5.20
CA ASP A 39 -23.51 14.34 -6.31
C ASP A 39 -24.04 15.07 -7.53
N ILE A 40 -23.27 16.04 -8.06
CA ILE A 40 -23.73 16.90 -9.16
C ILE A 40 -23.84 16.12 -10.47
N ALA A 41 -23.01 15.09 -10.66
CA ALA A 41 -22.98 14.32 -11.90
C ALA A 41 -24.13 13.34 -11.98
N THR A 42 -24.47 12.69 -10.86
CA THR A 42 -25.50 11.62 -10.82
C THR A 42 -26.84 12.09 -10.28
N GLY A 43 -26.87 13.19 -9.52
CA GLY A 43 -28.04 13.66 -8.78
C GLY A 43 -28.36 12.83 -7.52
N GLU A 44 -27.47 11.87 -7.15
CA GLU A 44 -27.64 11.07 -5.94
C GLU A 44 -27.57 11.98 -4.71
N THR A 45 -28.56 11.83 -3.82
CA THR A 45 -28.64 12.61 -2.58
C THR A 45 -28.43 11.70 -1.39
N ARG A 46 -27.51 12.08 -0.51
CA ARG A 46 -27.20 11.39 0.74
C ARG A 46 -27.41 12.33 1.91
N THR A 47 -28.11 11.87 2.95
CA THR A 47 -28.28 12.65 4.18
C THR A 47 -27.08 12.43 5.08
N LEU A 48 -26.42 13.52 5.49
CA LEU A 48 -25.28 13.45 6.38
C LEU A 48 -25.72 13.24 7.84
N THR A 49 -25.07 12.32 8.52
CA THR A 49 -25.21 12.17 9.98
C THR A 49 -24.21 13.10 10.66
N VAL A 50 -24.71 14.14 11.32
CA VAL A 50 -23.86 15.12 12.00
C VAL A 50 -23.67 14.74 13.46
N VAL A 51 -22.41 14.60 13.86
CA VAL A 51 -22.01 14.33 15.25
C VAL A 51 -20.99 15.38 15.69
N GLY A 52 -21.29 16.12 16.76
CA GLY A 52 -20.37 17.15 17.25
C GLY A 52 -20.09 18.29 16.25
N GLY A 53 -20.99 18.53 15.29
CA GLY A 53 -20.81 19.56 14.26
C GLY A 53 -19.96 19.10 13.06
N GLN A 54 -19.65 17.82 12.99
CA GLN A 54 -18.90 17.18 11.91
C GLN A 54 -19.72 16.07 11.25
N ALA A 55 -19.41 15.75 10.00
CA ALA A 55 -19.98 14.62 9.28
C ALA A 55 -18.95 14.07 8.30
N SER A 56 -19.04 12.76 8.00
CA SER A 56 -18.19 12.12 6.99
C SER A 56 -19.06 11.37 6.00
N ASP A 57 -18.80 11.54 4.70
CA ASP A 57 -19.41 10.80 3.59
C ASP A 57 -18.55 10.93 2.32
N ALA A 58 -18.67 9.99 1.41
CA ALA A 58 -17.98 9.99 0.11
C ALA A 58 -16.46 10.21 0.19
N GLY A 59 -15.80 9.75 1.28
CA GLY A 59 -14.37 9.96 1.51
C GLY A 59 -13.99 11.38 1.92
N LEU A 60 -14.97 12.17 2.36
CA LEU A 60 -14.82 13.55 2.80
C LEU A 60 -15.26 13.72 4.25
N GLU A 61 -14.54 14.53 5.00
CA GLU A 61 -14.91 15.00 6.32
C GLU A 61 -15.32 16.48 6.23
N PHE A 62 -16.51 16.77 6.75
CA PHE A 62 -17.12 18.10 6.78
C PHE A 62 -17.10 18.63 8.20
N SER A 63 -16.65 19.89 8.35
CA SER A 63 -16.69 20.59 9.63
C SER A 63 -17.26 22.01 9.45
N GLY A 64 -17.60 22.66 10.57
CA GLY A 64 -18.19 23.99 10.50
C GLY A 64 -19.61 24.03 9.93
N LEU A 65 -20.31 22.90 9.88
CA LEU A 65 -21.64 22.75 9.28
C LEU A 65 -22.68 23.74 9.86
N ALA A 66 -22.53 24.12 11.12
CA ALA A 66 -23.39 25.13 11.76
C ALA A 66 -23.30 26.53 11.12
N GLY A 67 -22.22 26.79 10.35
CA GLY A 67 -22.06 28.02 9.58
C GLY A 67 -22.94 28.10 8.32
N LEU A 68 -23.45 26.94 7.86
CA LEU A 68 -24.37 26.87 6.72
C LEU A 68 -25.80 27.06 7.19
N GLY A 69 -26.36 28.25 6.98
CA GLY A 69 -27.72 28.61 7.38
C GLY A 69 -28.79 27.79 6.65
N ASP A 70 -30.02 27.84 7.16
CA ASP A 70 -31.17 27.16 6.55
C ASP A 70 -31.41 27.63 5.11
N GLY A 71 -31.68 26.68 4.21
CA GLY A 71 -31.85 26.91 2.77
C GLY A 71 -30.55 27.24 2.02
N GLN A 72 -29.43 27.34 2.69
CA GLN A 72 -28.14 27.64 2.06
C GLN A 72 -27.49 26.36 1.50
N ARG A 73 -26.63 26.59 0.53
CA ARG A 73 -25.84 25.54 -0.13
C ARG A 73 -24.43 26.01 -0.43
N VAL A 74 -23.53 25.06 -0.48
CA VAL A 74 -22.13 25.25 -0.93
C VAL A 74 -21.74 24.15 -1.90
N PHE A 75 -20.87 24.47 -2.82
CA PHE A 75 -20.30 23.50 -3.74
C PHE A 75 -18.96 23.00 -3.22
N VAL A 76 -18.75 21.70 -3.31
CA VAL A 76 -17.56 21.01 -2.85
C VAL A 76 -16.85 20.38 -4.04
N TYR A 77 -15.60 20.75 -4.25
CA TYR A 77 -14.76 20.28 -5.35
C TYR A 77 -13.55 19.51 -4.78
N PRO A 78 -13.69 18.20 -4.49
CA PRO A 78 -12.65 17.46 -3.79
C PRO A 78 -11.37 17.34 -4.62
N THR A 79 -11.50 17.05 -5.90
CA THR A 79 -10.40 16.65 -6.79
C THR A 79 -10.09 17.66 -7.89
N ARG A 80 -11.01 18.59 -8.21
CA ARG A 80 -10.90 19.52 -9.36
C ARG A 80 -9.57 20.30 -9.40
N TYR A 81 -9.02 20.64 -8.24
CA TYR A 81 -7.78 21.41 -8.12
C TYR A 81 -6.61 20.57 -7.63
N ALA A 82 -6.77 19.26 -7.49
CA ALA A 82 -5.73 18.37 -6.97
C ALA A 82 -4.47 18.41 -7.82
N ALA A 83 -4.62 18.44 -9.13
CA ALA A 83 -3.48 18.49 -10.05
C ALA A 83 -2.62 19.76 -9.88
N ALA A 84 -3.22 20.89 -9.49
CA ALA A 84 -2.48 22.13 -9.25
C ALA A 84 -1.64 22.08 -7.97
N GLY A 85 -1.98 21.16 -7.04
CA GLY A 85 -1.25 20.95 -5.79
C GLY A 85 -0.17 19.87 -5.88
N ILE A 86 -0.04 19.18 -7.01
CA ILE A 86 0.99 18.17 -7.18
C ILE A 86 2.36 18.85 -7.22
N ALA A 87 3.21 18.50 -6.28
CA ALA A 87 4.59 18.94 -6.21
C ALA A 87 5.52 17.73 -6.12
N MET A 88 6.69 17.85 -6.72
CA MET A 88 7.72 16.84 -6.59
C MET A 88 8.35 16.96 -5.21
N ALA A 89 8.23 15.93 -4.38
CA ALA A 89 8.82 15.90 -3.03
C ALA A 89 10.32 15.57 -3.08
N ILE A 90 10.76 14.79 -4.08
CA ILE A 90 12.15 14.39 -4.28
C ILE A 90 12.75 15.28 -5.37
N ASN A 91 13.73 16.09 -5.02
CA ASN A 91 14.40 17.02 -5.95
C ASN A 91 15.79 16.53 -6.38
N ASP A 92 16.41 15.62 -5.66
CA ASP A 92 17.69 14.99 -6.00
C ASP A 92 17.44 13.56 -6.48
N PRO A 93 17.83 13.20 -7.72
CA PRO A 93 17.70 11.83 -8.21
C PRO A 93 18.41 10.78 -7.34
N ARG A 94 19.41 11.20 -6.56
CA ARG A 94 20.14 10.31 -5.62
C ARG A 94 19.30 9.90 -4.42
N ASP A 95 18.21 10.64 -4.12
CA ASP A 95 17.29 10.30 -3.05
C ASP A 95 16.30 9.20 -3.46
N VAL A 96 16.30 8.81 -4.74
CA VAL A 96 15.49 7.71 -5.24
C VAL A 96 16.21 6.39 -4.99
N ALA A 97 15.67 5.59 -4.08
CA ALA A 97 16.19 4.24 -3.85
C ALA A 97 15.89 3.34 -5.07
N ALA A 98 16.87 3.23 -5.96
CA ALA A 98 16.73 2.41 -7.19
C ALA A 98 16.74 0.91 -6.88
N ALA A 99 17.46 0.50 -5.82
CA ALA A 99 17.56 -0.89 -5.39
C ALA A 99 16.40 -1.30 -4.49
N ALA A 100 15.99 -2.56 -4.56
CA ALA A 100 15.09 -3.12 -3.57
C ALA A 100 15.82 -3.32 -2.24
N PRO A 101 15.14 -3.15 -1.08
CA PRO A 101 15.80 -3.17 0.22
C PRO A 101 16.30 -4.56 0.64
N VAL A 102 15.90 -5.60 -0.08
CA VAL A 102 16.16 -6.99 0.29
C VAL A 102 16.57 -7.82 -0.92
N LEU A 103 17.50 -8.74 -0.70
CA LEU A 103 17.99 -9.70 -1.69
C LEU A 103 17.63 -11.14 -1.28
N ALA A 104 17.21 -11.94 -2.26
CA ALA A 104 17.13 -13.38 -2.12
C ALA A 104 18.30 -14.00 -2.91
N ASN A 105 19.09 -14.81 -2.24
CA ASN A 105 20.20 -15.53 -2.84
C ASN A 105 19.99 -17.04 -2.71
N VAL A 106 20.12 -17.73 -3.82
CA VAL A 106 20.12 -19.21 -3.87
C VAL A 106 21.55 -19.64 -4.18
N PRO A 107 22.26 -20.22 -3.19
CA PRO A 107 23.66 -20.59 -3.38
C PRO A 107 23.87 -21.61 -4.48
N ALA A 108 24.96 -21.45 -5.24
CA ALA A 108 25.34 -22.42 -6.29
C ALA A 108 25.69 -23.82 -5.74
N SER A 109 25.87 -23.95 -4.42
CA SER A 109 26.07 -25.23 -3.74
C SER A 109 24.80 -26.05 -3.59
N ASN A 110 23.62 -25.48 -3.87
CA ASN A 110 22.38 -26.24 -3.91
C ASN A 110 22.44 -27.31 -5.00
N THR A 111 21.87 -28.46 -4.73
CA THR A 111 21.90 -29.59 -5.65
C THR A 111 20.56 -29.79 -6.37
N GLY A 112 19.50 -29.20 -5.90
CA GLY A 112 18.21 -29.12 -6.58
C GLY A 112 18.13 -27.94 -7.54
N SER A 113 16.92 -27.69 -8.04
CA SER A 113 16.63 -26.60 -8.98
C SER A 113 15.86 -25.44 -8.35
N LEU A 114 15.94 -25.29 -7.01
CA LEU A 114 15.27 -24.20 -6.31
C LEU A 114 15.71 -22.83 -6.85
N GLN A 115 14.75 -21.95 -7.09
CA GLN A 115 14.99 -20.60 -7.60
C GLN A 115 14.10 -19.59 -6.88
N ALA A 116 14.65 -18.43 -6.55
CA ALA A 116 13.90 -17.25 -6.15
C ALA A 116 13.46 -16.49 -7.40
N GLN A 117 12.15 -16.42 -7.63
CA GLN A 117 11.57 -15.72 -8.79
C GLN A 117 11.34 -14.24 -8.49
N SER A 118 10.87 -13.93 -7.30
CA SER A 118 10.70 -12.56 -6.84
C SER A 118 10.78 -12.50 -5.31
N LEU A 119 11.24 -11.38 -4.82
CA LEU A 119 11.17 -11.00 -3.42
C LEU A 119 10.73 -9.55 -3.35
N VAL A 120 9.57 -9.31 -2.76
CA VAL A 120 8.94 -7.99 -2.69
C VAL A 120 8.70 -7.63 -1.22
N PHE A 121 9.12 -6.45 -0.84
CA PHE A 121 8.77 -5.88 0.45
C PHE A 121 7.32 -5.36 0.40
N THR A 122 6.46 -5.84 1.29
CA THR A 122 5.02 -5.56 1.23
C THR A 122 4.51 -4.68 2.36
N GLY A 123 5.27 -4.48 3.41
CA GLY A 123 4.87 -3.54 4.44
C GLY A 123 5.70 -3.55 5.70
N VAL A 124 5.59 -2.43 6.40
CA VAL A 124 5.90 -2.26 7.81
C VAL A 124 4.64 -1.75 8.49
N ASP A 125 4.40 -2.18 9.69
CA ASP A 125 3.47 -1.49 10.57
C ASP A 125 4.04 -0.10 10.86
N GLY A 126 3.24 0.95 10.65
CA GLY A 126 3.67 2.35 10.86
C GLY A 126 4.12 2.67 12.30
N SER A 127 4.08 1.70 13.21
CA SER A 127 4.57 1.80 14.60
C SER A 127 6.06 1.49 14.75
N ALA A 128 6.74 0.99 13.72
CA ALA A 128 8.16 0.60 13.80
C ALA A 128 9.06 1.81 14.09
N ALA A 129 9.64 1.84 15.28
CA ALA A 129 10.66 2.81 15.66
C ALA A 129 12.04 2.34 15.17
N GLY A 130 12.69 3.12 14.33
CA GLY A 130 14.03 2.82 13.83
C GLY A 130 14.09 2.53 12.32
N ASN A 131 15.11 1.79 11.90
CA ASN A 131 15.22 1.33 10.52
C ASN A 131 14.52 -0.03 10.36
N PRO A 132 13.27 -0.09 9.90
CA PRO A 132 12.50 -1.35 9.80
C PRO A 132 13.08 -2.31 8.75
N LEU A 133 14.01 -1.85 7.93
CA LEU A 133 14.64 -2.65 6.88
C LEU A 133 15.97 -3.27 7.33
N ALA A 134 16.50 -2.90 8.51
CA ALA A 134 17.65 -3.57 9.10
C ALA A 134 17.18 -4.86 9.76
N PHE A 135 17.41 -6.00 9.12
CA PHE A 135 17.05 -7.32 9.64
C PHE A 135 18.23 -8.29 9.50
N PRO A 136 18.28 -9.35 10.33
CA PRO A 136 19.34 -10.35 10.22
C PRO A 136 19.19 -11.17 8.93
N ASP A 137 20.29 -11.73 8.46
CA ASP A 137 20.25 -12.69 7.37
C ASP A 137 19.36 -13.89 7.75
N LEU A 138 18.34 -14.14 6.94
CA LEU A 138 17.42 -15.25 7.13
C LEU A 138 17.81 -16.40 6.20
N SER A 139 18.18 -17.53 6.76
CA SER A 139 18.56 -18.72 5.98
C SER A 139 17.50 -19.80 6.12
N TYR A 140 16.78 -20.08 5.04
CA TYR A 140 15.80 -21.15 4.98
C TYR A 140 16.40 -22.39 4.32
N LYS A 141 16.41 -23.50 5.05
CA LYS A 141 16.95 -24.78 4.60
C LYS A 141 15.81 -25.76 4.32
N PHE A 142 15.87 -26.43 3.17
CA PHE A 142 14.84 -27.40 2.79
C PHE A 142 15.01 -28.71 3.55
N ASP A 143 13.95 -29.10 4.24
CA ASP A 143 13.79 -30.41 4.89
C ASP A 143 12.87 -31.28 4.02
N ALA A 144 13.47 -32.27 3.36
CA ALA A 144 12.75 -33.18 2.50
C ALA A 144 11.82 -34.15 3.25
N ALA A 145 12.01 -34.35 4.56
CA ALA A 145 11.16 -35.25 5.35
C ALA A 145 9.80 -34.58 5.66
N THR A 146 9.80 -33.25 5.83
CA THR A 146 8.60 -32.47 6.17
C THR A 146 8.06 -31.65 5.00
N ASN A 147 8.78 -31.60 3.87
CA ASN A 147 8.49 -30.70 2.74
C ASN A 147 8.37 -29.22 3.20
N GLN A 148 9.33 -28.76 3.98
CA GLN A 148 9.37 -27.40 4.48
C GLN A 148 10.75 -26.77 4.26
N LEU A 149 10.75 -25.48 4.00
CA LEU A 149 11.92 -24.64 4.14
C LEU A 149 11.91 -24.09 5.57
N VAL A 150 12.86 -24.51 6.38
CA VAL A 150 12.94 -24.19 7.82
C VAL A 150 14.01 -23.14 8.05
N LEU A 151 13.67 -22.10 8.80
CA LEU A 151 14.62 -21.05 9.18
C LEU A 151 15.68 -21.63 10.13
N ALA A 152 16.94 -21.63 9.68
CA ALA A 152 18.06 -22.20 10.40
C ALA A 152 19.34 -21.35 10.24
N PRO A 153 19.85 -20.74 11.32
CA PRO A 153 19.34 -20.82 12.70
C PRO A 153 17.99 -20.12 12.85
N ALA A 154 17.20 -20.54 13.83
CA ALA A 154 15.95 -19.90 14.13
C ALA A 154 16.20 -18.45 14.63
N VAL A 155 15.41 -17.51 14.12
CA VAL A 155 15.46 -16.09 14.51
C VAL A 155 14.12 -15.71 15.13
N ALA A 156 14.16 -15.22 16.36
CA ALA A 156 12.93 -14.87 17.09
C ALA A 156 12.09 -13.81 16.35
N GLY A 157 10.79 -13.99 16.32
CA GLY A 157 9.86 -13.06 15.67
C GLY A 157 9.72 -13.23 14.16
N TRP A 158 10.54 -14.07 13.51
CA TRP A 158 10.45 -14.33 12.08
C TRP A 158 9.69 -15.62 11.76
N THR A 159 9.09 -15.67 10.58
CA THR A 159 8.42 -16.88 10.07
C THR A 159 9.39 -18.07 10.11
N ALA A 160 9.05 -19.09 10.91
CA ALA A 160 9.97 -20.18 11.21
C ALA A 160 10.08 -21.21 10.08
N SER A 161 9.02 -21.40 9.29
CA SER A 161 9.03 -22.35 8.18
C SER A 161 8.03 -22.00 7.09
N LEU A 162 8.33 -22.45 5.86
CA LEU A 162 7.50 -22.28 4.68
C LEU A 162 7.21 -23.67 4.10
N VAL A 163 5.94 -24.04 4.01
CA VAL A 163 5.52 -25.35 3.46
C VAL A 163 5.66 -25.33 1.94
N TYR A 164 6.61 -26.10 1.41
CA TYR A 164 6.91 -26.20 -0.01
C TYR A 164 6.87 -27.65 -0.49
N ASN A 165 5.90 -27.99 -1.32
CA ASN A 165 5.83 -29.30 -1.92
C ASN A 165 6.50 -29.29 -3.31
N PRO A 166 7.64 -30.00 -3.49
CA PRO A 166 8.37 -30.01 -4.76
C PRO A 166 7.58 -30.48 -5.97
N VAL A 167 6.51 -31.24 -5.75
CA VAL A 167 5.68 -31.77 -6.84
C VAL A 167 4.64 -30.79 -7.31
N THR A 168 3.96 -30.11 -6.38
CA THR A 168 2.85 -29.20 -6.72
C THR A 168 3.30 -27.75 -6.87
N ASP A 169 4.34 -27.34 -6.16
CA ASP A 169 4.76 -25.94 -6.05
C ASP A 169 5.92 -25.59 -6.98
N ALA A 170 6.46 -26.57 -7.74
CA ALA A 170 7.62 -26.39 -8.61
C ALA A 170 7.43 -25.31 -9.69
N THR A 171 6.21 -25.04 -10.13
CA THR A 171 5.89 -23.99 -11.12
C THR A 171 5.90 -22.60 -10.53
N GLY A 172 5.82 -22.47 -9.22
CA GLY A 172 5.89 -21.22 -8.49
C GLY A 172 4.87 -21.14 -7.36
N LYS A 173 5.35 -20.80 -6.17
CA LYS A 173 4.53 -20.56 -4.98
C LYS A 173 4.99 -19.30 -4.28
N VAL A 174 4.01 -18.51 -3.84
CA VAL A 174 4.25 -17.28 -3.08
C VAL A 174 4.12 -17.59 -1.59
N PHE A 175 5.03 -17.05 -0.81
CA PHE A 175 5.07 -17.13 0.64
C PHE A 175 5.08 -15.74 1.23
N GLU A 176 4.30 -15.51 2.27
CA GLU A 176 4.47 -14.36 3.14
C GLU A 176 5.48 -14.71 4.24
N ILE A 177 6.53 -13.91 4.35
CA ILE A 177 7.51 -13.96 5.43
C ILE A 177 7.27 -12.75 6.30
N ALA A 178 6.86 -12.99 7.54
CA ALA A 178 6.63 -11.94 8.51
C ALA A 178 7.79 -11.89 9.52
N GLY A 179 8.14 -10.69 9.91
CA GLY A 179 9.13 -10.39 10.94
C GLY A 179 8.55 -9.52 12.06
N PRO A 180 9.38 -9.13 13.03
CA PRO A 180 8.99 -8.17 14.06
C PRO A 180 8.62 -6.81 13.46
N ASP A 181 7.90 -6.00 14.24
CA ASP A 181 7.52 -4.62 13.90
C ASP A 181 6.74 -4.49 12.58
N GLY A 182 5.97 -5.53 12.22
CA GLY A 182 5.13 -5.52 11.02
C GLY A 182 5.89 -5.66 9.70
N VAL A 183 7.17 -6.00 9.73
CA VAL A 183 7.96 -6.26 8.52
C VAL A 183 7.39 -7.47 7.78
N LYS A 184 7.14 -7.31 6.47
CA LYS A 184 6.59 -8.35 5.62
C LYS A 184 7.25 -8.38 4.25
N PHE A 185 7.51 -9.60 3.77
CA PHE A 185 8.00 -9.87 2.42
C PHE A 185 7.13 -10.91 1.74
N GLU A 186 6.92 -10.75 0.44
CA GLU A 186 6.42 -11.80 -0.43
C GLU A 186 7.58 -12.42 -1.19
N LEU A 187 7.85 -13.69 -0.94
CA LEU A 187 8.86 -14.50 -1.62
C LEU A 187 8.20 -15.49 -2.56
N LYS A 188 8.48 -15.39 -3.86
CA LYS A 188 8.05 -16.40 -4.83
C LYS A 188 9.18 -17.34 -5.16
N LEU A 189 8.97 -18.63 -4.89
CA LEU A 189 9.91 -19.70 -5.17
C LEU A 189 9.38 -20.63 -6.25
N SER A 190 10.28 -21.23 -7.03
CA SER A 190 10.00 -22.26 -8.02
C SER A 190 11.10 -23.31 -8.04
N GLY A 191 10.89 -24.37 -8.80
CA GLY A 191 11.84 -25.48 -8.93
C GLY A 191 11.66 -26.57 -7.90
N THR A 192 12.55 -27.55 -7.92
CA THR A 192 12.51 -28.74 -7.05
C THR A 192 13.74 -28.72 -6.16
N PRO A 193 13.62 -28.30 -4.88
CA PRO A 193 14.73 -28.32 -3.96
C PRO A 193 15.15 -29.77 -3.62
N ALA A 194 16.43 -29.96 -3.44
CA ALA A 194 16.97 -31.17 -2.84
C ALA A 194 17.12 -31.00 -1.32
N ALA A 195 17.28 -32.14 -0.61
CA ALA A 195 17.48 -32.08 0.84
C ALA A 195 18.70 -31.21 1.19
N ASN A 196 18.50 -30.30 2.13
CA ASN A 196 19.49 -29.31 2.60
C ASN A 196 19.79 -28.14 1.62
N ASP A 197 19.08 -28.01 0.52
CA ASP A 197 19.16 -26.80 -0.28
C ASP A 197 18.74 -25.58 0.55
N VAL A 198 19.37 -24.44 0.28
CA VAL A 198 19.24 -23.23 1.09
C VAL A 198 18.80 -22.06 0.21
N ILE A 199 17.97 -21.19 0.77
CA ILE A 199 17.75 -19.84 0.29
C ILE A 199 18.05 -18.85 1.41
N THR A 200 18.78 -17.79 1.12
CA THR A 200 19.07 -16.72 2.08
C THR A 200 18.40 -15.43 1.67
N LEU A 201 17.82 -14.74 2.63
CA LEU A 201 17.32 -13.38 2.49
C LEU A 201 18.23 -12.47 3.29
N ALA A 202 18.74 -11.43 2.66
CA ALA A 202 19.67 -10.49 3.29
C ALA A 202 19.27 -9.04 3.00
N ASP A 203 19.70 -8.14 3.85
CA ASP A 203 19.62 -6.71 3.62
C ASP A 203 20.45 -6.34 2.38
N ASN A 204 19.89 -5.47 1.53
CA ASN A 204 20.56 -4.95 0.35
C ASN A 204 21.15 -3.55 0.60
N ALA A 205 21.88 -3.40 1.68
CA ALA A 205 22.43 -2.11 2.11
C ALA A 205 23.31 -1.43 1.05
N GLU A 206 24.02 -2.20 0.23
CA GLU A 206 24.91 -1.65 -0.80
C GLU A 206 24.17 -1.27 -2.08
N GLY A 207 23.04 -1.92 -2.40
CA GLY A 207 22.21 -1.62 -3.56
C GLY A 207 22.91 -1.73 -4.92
N ILE A 208 24.08 -2.38 -4.98
CA ILE A 208 24.94 -2.40 -6.18
C ILE A 208 24.30 -3.25 -7.27
N ALA A 209 24.20 -2.68 -8.49
CA ALA A 209 23.65 -3.34 -9.69
C ALA A 209 22.20 -3.83 -9.55
N ASP A 210 21.45 -3.29 -8.60
CA ASP A 210 20.04 -3.58 -8.41
C ASP A 210 19.18 -2.37 -8.81
N ASN A 211 18.27 -2.56 -9.77
CA ASN A 211 17.38 -1.52 -10.29
C ASN A 211 15.89 -1.88 -10.15
N ARG A 212 15.56 -2.83 -9.28
CA ARG A 212 14.18 -3.34 -9.15
C ARG A 212 13.18 -2.24 -8.77
N ASN A 213 13.52 -1.35 -7.85
CA ASN A 213 12.66 -0.23 -7.48
C ASN A 213 12.56 0.80 -8.61
N ALA A 214 13.65 1.06 -9.34
CA ALA A 214 13.61 1.95 -10.50
C ALA A 214 12.70 1.39 -11.60
N ALA A 215 12.70 0.08 -11.81
CA ALA A 215 11.79 -0.58 -12.75
C ALA A 215 10.32 -0.46 -12.30
N LEU A 216 10.03 -0.60 -11.00
CA LEU A 216 8.70 -0.38 -10.45
C LEU A 216 8.24 1.07 -10.62
N LEU A 217 9.11 2.04 -10.36
CA LEU A 217 8.80 3.46 -10.59
C LEU A 217 8.53 3.74 -12.08
N GLY A 218 9.28 3.10 -12.99
CA GLY A 218 9.02 3.18 -14.42
C GLY A 218 7.64 2.62 -14.81
N ALA A 219 7.21 1.54 -14.18
CA ALA A 219 5.89 0.94 -14.42
C ALA A 219 4.74 1.88 -14.03
N LEU A 220 4.93 2.72 -13.00
CA LEU A 220 3.91 3.70 -12.56
C LEU A 220 3.49 4.69 -13.65
N GLN A 221 4.35 4.93 -14.68
CA GLN A 221 3.99 5.80 -15.81
C GLN A 221 2.83 5.25 -16.65
N THR A 222 2.67 3.93 -16.67
CA THR A 222 1.66 3.24 -17.47
C THR A 222 0.50 2.71 -16.64
N ASP A 223 0.65 2.69 -15.32
CA ASP A 223 -0.39 2.24 -14.41
C ASP A 223 -1.48 3.30 -14.28
N LYS A 224 -2.74 2.87 -14.29
CA LYS A 224 -3.89 3.74 -14.08
C LYS A 224 -4.03 4.03 -12.57
N LEU A 225 -3.21 4.93 -12.05
CA LEU A 225 -3.18 5.30 -10.62
C LEU A 225 -4.28 6.30 -10.24
N MET A 226 -4.86 6.99 -11.20
CA MET A 226 -5.97 7.92 -10.96
C MET A 226 -7.27 7.24 -11.35
N PHE A 227 -8.15 7.07 -10.39
CA PHE A 227 -9.52 6.65 -10.64
C PHE A 227 -10.23 7.81 -11.34
N GLY A 228 -10.26 7.78 -12.69
CA GLY A 228 -11.20 8.57 -13.43
C GLY A 228 -12.54 7.85 -13.40
N ALA A 229 -13.62 8.53 -13.13
CA ALA A 229 -14.96 8.06 -13.39
C ALA A 229 -15.17 7.99 -14.92
N GLY A 230 -14.52 7.01 -15.54
CA GLY A 230 -14.70 6.65 -16.92
C GLY A 230 -15.38 5.28 -16.96
N THR A 231 -16.66 5.28 -17.16
CA THR A 231 -17.38 4.10 -17.64
C THR A 231 -16.88 3.80 -19.05
N ASP A 232 -16.21 2.69 -19.22
CA ASP A 232 -16.20 1.98 -20.51
C ASP A 232 -17.36 1.02 -20.55
#